data_27c5262a9351d5c25597c52d4afd20fc
#
_entry.id   27c5262a9351d5c25597c52d4afd20fc
#
_cell.length_a   1.000
_cell.length_b   1.000
_cell.length_c   1.000
_cell.angle_alpha   90.00
_cell.angle_beta   90.00
_cell.angle_gamma   90.00
#
_symmetry.space_group_name_H-M   'P 1'
#
loop_
_entity.id
_entity.type
_entity.pdbx_description
1 polymer ?
#
loop_
_entity_poly.entity_id
_entity_poly.type
_entity_poly.pdbx_seq_one_letter_code
_entity_poly.pdbx_strand_id
1 'polypeptide(L)'
;MWFDCPIEVIPAVDVLGTETVRLKQGDFETVVKRGGGPVDAARRLAATGARRIHLVDLDGARSGTVRPELVREVAQAAGVPVQASGGIRSRADALTLLAEGADRVVVGTAAWPDPSPWLELGEALILALDVRDGELRTAGWTAGAGVSFAEAIARAEGARVLVTAIDRDGTLKGPDVRLAAEAAAAGLSVLAAGGIRSPADVEDLAAAGVEAAIVGRAFFR
;
A
#
# COMPACT_ATOMS: atom_id res chain seq x y z
N MET A 1 -9.29 -10.32 17.45
CA MET A 1 -7.87 -9.88 17.25
C MET A 1 -7.74 -9.33 15.83
N TRP A 2 -6.61 -8.73 15.43
CA TRP A 2 -6.45 -8.14 14.09
C TRP A 2 -6.64 -9.15 12.94
N PHE A 3 -6.11 -10.34 13.10
CA PHE A 3 -6.12 -11.35 12.03
C PHE A 3 -7.33 -12.30 12.06
N ASP A 4 -8.30 -12.02 12.93
CA ASP A 4 -9.62 -12.70 12.98
C ASP A 4 -10.71 -11.89 12.26
N CYS A 5 -10.34 -10.76 11.63
CA CYS A 5 -11.28 -9.91 10.90
C CYS A 5 -11.81 -10.60 9.63
N PRO A 6 -12.99 -10.19 9.12
CA PRO A 6 -13.65 -10.83 7.97
C PRO A 6 -12.89 -10.65 6.65
N ILE A 7 -12.01 -9.67 6.54
CA ILE A 7 -11.13 -9.42 5.39
C ILE A 7 -9.65 -9.51 5.78
N GLU A 8 -8.76 -9.65 4.80
CA GLU A 8 -7.33 -9.75 5.05
C GLU A 8 -6.79 -8.46 5.68
N VAL A 9 -6.08 -8.59 6.80
CA VAL A 9 -5.35 -7.49 7.43
C VAL A 9 -3.87 -7.62 7.07
N ILE A 10 -3.36 -6.63 6.34
CA ILE A 10 -2.01 -6.61 5.81
C ILE A 10 -1.20 -5.55 6.57
N PRO A 11 -0.26 -5.95 7.45
CA PRO A 11 0.61 -4.98 8.11
C PRO A 11 1.59 -4.35 7.13
N ALA A 12 1.78 -3.02 7.25
CA ALA A 12 2.75 -2.28 6.46
C ALA A 12 4.12 -2.24 7.15
N VAL A 13 5.18 -2.33 6.34
CA VAL A 13 6.59 -2.14 6.71
C VAL A 13 7.16 -1.04 5.82
N ASP A 14 7.20 0.19 6.33
CA ASP A 14 7.75 1.33 5.63
C ASP A 14 9.24 1.43 5.95
N VAL A 15 10.09 1.52 4.93
CA VAL A 15 11.55 1.48 5.06
C VAL A 15 12.16 2.79 4.56
N LEU A 16 12.97 3.42 5.40
CA LEU A 16 13.81 4.58 5.07
C LEU A 16 15.26 4.26 5.45
N GLY A 17 16.15 4.28 4.48
CA GLY A 17 17.51 3.76 4.68
C GLY A 17 17.49 2.27 4.98
N THR A 18 17.95 1.91 6.17
CA THR A 18 18.01 0.53 6.68
C THR A 18 17.02 0.26 7.81
N GLU A 19 16.18 1.23 8.15
CA GLU A 19 15.27 1.17 9.29
C GLU A 19 13.81 1.20 8.86
N THR A 20 12.96 0.57 9.66
CA THR A 20 11.52 0.77 9.56
C THR A 20 11.13 2.10 10.21
N VAL A 21 10.24 2.83 9.54
CA VAL A 21 9.78 4.12 10.04
C VAL A 21 8.25 4.22 10.00
N ARG A 22 7.72 5.24 10.67
CA ARG A 22 6.33 5.69 10.52
C ARG A 22 6.32 7.17 10.25
N LEU A 23 5.78 7.54 9.11
CA LEU A 23 5.56 8.93 8.73
C LEU A 23 4.15 9.36 9.16
N LYS A 24 3.92 10.65 9.26
CA LYS A 24 2.59 11.23 9.37
C LYS A 24 2.22 11.85 8.03
N GLN A 25 1.14 11.35 7.41
CA GLN A 25 0.64 11.83 6.11
C GLN A 25 1.72 11.85 5.00
N GLY A 26 2.64 10.87 5.02
CA GLY A 26 3.72 10.75 4.04
C GLY A 26 4.82 11.81 4.15
N ASP A 27 4.79 12.66 5.17
CA ASP A 27 5.80 13.71 5.37
C ASP A 27 7.11 13.11 5.87
N PHE A 28 8.14 13.16 5.05
CA PHE A 28 9.49 12.64 5.35
C PHE A 28 10.18 13.41 6.49
N GLU A 29 9.79 14.65 6.74
CA GLU A 29 10.31 15.45 7.85
C GLU A 29 9.62 15.10 9.18
N THR A 30 8.45 14.45 9.11
CA THR A 30 7.66 14.07 10.28
C THR A 30 7.73 12.56 10.52
N VAL A 31 8.90 12.07 10.94
CA VAL A 31 9.07 10.67 11.38
C VAL A 31 8.50 10.53 12.80
N VAL A 32 7.36 9.85 12.92
CA VAL A 32 6.66 9.65 14.20
C VAL A 32 7.32 8.57 15.04
N LYS A 33 7.88 7.54 14.40
CA LYS A 33 8.54 6.41 15.08
C LYS A 33 9.60 5.80 14.15
N ARG A 34 10.71 5.37 14.76
CA ARG A 34 11.72 4.51 14.12
C ARG A 34 11.68 3.13 14.77
N GLY A 35 11.87 2.09 13.97
CA GLY A 35 11.96 0.70 14.41
C GLY A 35 13.32 0.09 14.07
N GLY A 36 13.43 -1.23 14.25
CA GLY A 36 14.59 -2.00 13.80
C GLY A 36 14.59 -2.25 12.28
N GLY A 37 15.43 -3.17 11.84
CA GLY A 37 15.54 -3.55 10.43
C GLY A 37 14.23 -4.11 9.85
N PRO A 38 14.00 -3.93 8.54
CA PRO A 38 12.77 -4.38 7.87
C PRO A 38 12.59 -5.91 7.90
N VAL A 39 13.67 -6.65 7.81
CA VAL A 39 13.69 -8.12 7.88
C VAL A 39 13.11 -8.62 9.22
N ASP A 40 13.58 -8.05 10.34
CA ASP A 40 13.10 -8.43 11.67
C ASP A 40 11.67 -7.97 11.91
N ALA A 41 11.29 -6.82 11.35
CA ALA A 41 9.92 -6.34 11.40
C ALA A 41 8.97 -7.30 10.68
N ALA A 42 9.33 -7.73 9.47
CA ALA A 42 8.54 -8.68 8.69
C ALA A 42 8.38 -10.04 9.41
N ARG A 43 9.47 -10.59 9.96
CA ARG A 43 9.42 -11.83 10.77
C ARG A 43 8.46 -11.71 11.95
N ARG A 44 8.58 -10.62 12.72
CA ARG A 44 7.70 -10.40 13.87
C ARG A 44 6.24 -10.31 13.47
N LEU A 45 5.92 -9.58 12.40
CA LEU A 45 4.55 -9.43 11.92
C LEU A 45 3.98 -10.76 11.42
N ALA A 46 4.74 -11.54 10.65
CA ALA A 46 4.33 -12.87 10.23
C ALA A 46 4.10 -13.80 11.44
N ALA A 47 4.97 -13.77 12.44
CA ALA A 47 4.82 -14.56 13.66
C ALA A 47 3.57 -14.19 14.50
N THR A 48 3.00 -12.99 14.32
CA THR A 48 1.73 -12.59 14.94
C THR A 48 0.48 -13.05 14.20
N GLY A 49 0.64 -13.72 13.03
CA GLY A 49 -0.45 -14.27 12.25
C GLY A 49 -0.77 -13.49 10.96
N ALA A 50 0.06 -12.52 10.58
CA ALA A 50 -0.09 -11.85 9.28
C ALA A 50 0.08 -12.86 8.14
N ARG A 51 -0.83 -12.83 7.17
CA ARG A 51 -0.81 -13.72 5.99
C ARG A 51 -0.10 -13.10 4.79
N ARG A 52 0.16 -11.80 4.84
CA ARG A 52 0.86 -10.99 3.83
C ARG A 52 1.51 -9.80 4.50
N ILE A 53 2.57 -9.27 3.92
CA ILE A 53 3.24 -8.02 4.32
C ILE A 53 3.14 -7.01 3.18
N HIS A 54 2.86 -5.75 3.51
CA HIS A 54 2.97 -4.62 2.60
C HIS A 54 4.30 -3.89 2.84
N LEU A 55 5.25 -4.06 1.94
CA LEU A 55 6.57 -3.43 2.01
C LEU A 55 6.58 -2.12 1.22
N VAL A 56 6.93 -1.03 1.87
CA VAL A 56 7.06 0.29 1.24
C VAL A 56 8.51 0.76 1.28
N ASP A 57 9.15 0.82 0.11
CA ASP A 57 10.45 1.45 -0.04
C ASP A 57 10.29 2.96 -0.20
N LEU A 58 10.49 3.71 0.88
CA LEU A 58 10.34 5.17 0.89
C LEU A 58 11.49 5.88 0.15
N ASP A 59 12.71 5.33 0.19
CA ASP A 59 13.83 5.86 -0.60
C ASP A 59 13.58 5.68 -2.08
N GLY A 60 13.10 4.50 -2.47
CA GLY A 60 12.68 4.21 -3.83
C GLY A 60 11.55 5.13 -4.28
N ALA A 61 10.55 5.36 -3.44
CA ALA A 61 9.45 6.27 -3.75
C ALA A 61 9.93 7.70 -4.07
N ARG A 62 10.97 8.18 -3.34
CA ARG A 62 11.60 9.50 -3.57
C ARG A 62 12.49 9.52 -4.81
N SER A 63 13.38 8.54 -4.94
CA SER A 63 14.41 8.52 -5.98
C SER A 63 13.87 8.06 -7.34
N GLY A 64 12.80 7.28 -7.35
CA GLY A 64 12.31 6.59 -8.55
C GLY A 64 13.17 5.37 -8.92
N THR A 65 13.89 4.78 -7.97
CA THR A 65 14.73 3.61 -8.17
C THR A 65 14.31 2.51 -7.22
N VAL A 66 14.05 1.32 -7.73
CA VAL A 66 13.70 0.15 -6.92
C VAL A 66 14.92 -0.43 -6.19
N ARG A 67 14.71 -1.09 -5.06
CA ARG A 67 15.72 -1.84 -4.30
C ARG A 67 15.35 -3.33 -4.28
N PRO A 68 15.71 -4.10 -5.32
CA PRO A 68 15.35 -5.52 -5.43
C PRO A 68 15.88 -6.38 -4.27
N GLU A 69 17.08 -6.11 -3.79
CA GLU A 69 17.69 -6.78 -2.65
C GLU A 69 16.88 -6.63 -1.36
N LEU A 70 16.29 -5.45 -1.12
CA LEU A 70 15.40 -5.23 0.02
C LEU A 70 14.17 -6.14 -0.05
N VAL A 71 13.57 -6.24 -1.24
CA VAL A 71 12.40 -7.11 -1.47
C VAL A 71 12.77 -8.57 -1.23
N ARG A 72 13.89 -9.04 -1.81
CA ARG A 72 14.37 -10.41 -1.64
C ARG A 72 14.60 -10.77 -0.16
N GLU A 73 15.31 -9.91 0.57
CA GLU A 73 15.62 -10.15 1.98
C GLU A 73 14.36 -10.22 2.85
N VAL A 74 13.42 -9.30 2.62
CA VAL A 74 12.16 -9.26 3.36
C VAL A 74 11.26 -10.44 3.00
N ALA A 75 11.12 -10.78 1.71
CA ALA A 75 10.30 -11.90 1.25
C ALA A 75 10.81 -13.24 1.80
N GLN A 76 12.13 -13.48 1.74
CA GLN A 76 12.75 -14.69 2.29
C GLN A 76 12.56 -14.79 3.81
N ALA A 77 12.61 -13.67 4.51
CA ALA A 77 12.52 -13.64 5.96
C ALA A 77 11.10 -13.74 6.51
N ALA A 78 10.14 -13.19 5.79
CA ALA A 78 8.73 -13.14 6.21
C ALA A 78 8.09 -14.54 6.23
N GLY A 79 8.42 -15.39 5.25
CA GLY A 79 7.79 -16.70 5.09
C GLY A 79 6.28 -16.61 4.70
N VAL A 80 5.81 -15.43 4.36
CA VAL A 80 4.48 -15.13 3.85
C VAL A 80 4.60 -14.24 2.61
N PRO A 81 3.60 -14.18 1.72
CA PRO A 81 3.60 -13.28 0.57
C PRO A 81 3.92 -11.83 0.93
N VAL A 82 4.68 -11.15 0.07
CA VAL A 82 5.05 -9.73 0.22
C VAL A 82 4.59 -8.96 -0.99
N GLN A 83 3.75 -7.95 -0.80
CA GLN A 83 3.45 -6.97 -1.84
C GLN A 83 4.39 -5.77 -1.67
N ALA A 84 5.09 -5.38 -2.75
CA ALA A 84 6.12 -4.36 -2.72
C ALA A 84 5.69 -3.06 -3.40
N SER A 85 6.04 -1.93 -2.81
CA SER A 85 5.83 -0.60 -3.37
C SER A 85 7.05 0.29 -3.17
N GLY A 86 7.11 1.38 -3.95
CA GLY A 86 8.19 2.37 -3.92
C GLY A 86 9.17 2.21 -5.08
N GLY A 87 9.41 3.30 -5.80
CA GLY A 87 10.42 3.38 -6.85
C GLY A 87 10.05 2.83 -8.23
N ILE A 88 8.94 2.13 -8.38
CA ILE A 88 8.53 1.53 -9.66
C ILE A 88 8.17 2.65 -10.65
N ARG A 89 8.91 2.73 -11.75
CA ARG A 89 8.70 3.71 -12.83
C ARG A 89 8.52 3.05 -14.20
N SER A 90 8.86 1.77 -14.33
CA SER A 90 8.73 0.99 -15.55
C SER A 90 8.24 -0.42 -15.28
N ARG A 91 7.73 -1.09 -16.32
CA ARG A 91 7.39 -2.52 -16.22
C ARG A 91 8.61 -3.39 -15.88
N ALA A 92 9.80 -2.99 -16.34
CA ALA A 92 11.03 -3.70 -16.00
C ALA A 92 11.31 -3.65 -14.49
N ASP A 93 11.08 -2.51 -13.83
CA ASP A 93 11.18 -2.41 -12.37
C ASP A 93 10.20 -3.36 -11.67
N ALA A 94 8.94 -3.38 -12.12
CA ALA A 94 7.92 -4.25 -11.56
C ALA A 94 8.30 -5.74 -11.69
N LEU A 95 8.72 -6.16 -12.90
CA LEU A 95 9.15 -7.53 -13.17
C LEU A 95 10.39 -7.91 -12.35
N THR A 96 11.32 -6.97 -12.15
CA THR A 96 12.49 -7.17 -11.28
C THR A 96 12.07 -7.47 -9.84
N LEU A 97 11.13 -6.67 -9.27
CA LEU A 97 10.67 -6.92 -7.90
C LEU A 97 9.90 -8.24 -7.76
N LEU A 98 9.11 -8.62 -8.77
CA LEU A 98 8.44 -9.93 -8.81
C LEU A 98 9.44 -11.08 -8.87
N ALA A 99 10.50 -10.96 -9.69
CA ALA A 99 11.56 -11.96 -9.77
C ALA A 99 12.36 -12.11 -8.45
N GLU A 100 12.43 -11.06 -7.65
CA GLU A 100 13.07 -11.05 -6.33
C GLU A 100 12.15 -11.49 -5.19
N GLY A 101 10.95 -11.99 -5.51
CA GLY A 101 10.05 -12.65 -4.57
C GLY A 101 8.90 -11.79 -4.06
N ALA A 102 8.64 -10.64 -4.64
CA ALA A 102 7.36 -9.97 -4.41
C ALA A 102 6.22 -10.83 -5.01
N ASP A 103 5.15 -11.00 -4.27
CA ASP A 103 3.91 -11.64 -4.75
C ASP A 103 3.08 -10.68 -5.62
N ARG A 104 3.11 -9.40 -5.26
CA ARG A 104 2.43 -8.31 -5.96
C ARG A 104 3.30 -7.05 -5.92
N VAL A 105 3.07 -6.18 -6.90
CA VAL A 105 3.69 -4.84 -6.97
C VAL A 105 2.62 -3.77 -6.94
N VAL A 106 2.86 -2.71 -6.17
CA VAL A 106 1.97 -1.56 -6.06
C VAL A 106 2.53 -0.41 -6.87
N VAL A 107 1.83 -0.02 -7.93
CA VAL A 107 2.26 1.01 -8.87
C VAL A 107 1.38 2.25 -8.70
N GLY A 108 2.01 3.35 -8.34
CA GLY A 108 1.34 4.64 -8.16
C GLY A 108 1.66 5.60 -9.32
N THR A 109 2.56 6.53 -9.08
CA THR A 109 2.89 7.65 -10.00
C THR A 109 3.03 7.25 -11.47
N ALA A 110 3.71 6.13 -11.74
CA ALA A 110 3.99 5.69 -13.10
C ALA A 110 2.77 5.13 -13.85
N ALA A 111 1.71 4.76 -13.14
CA ALA A 111 0.48 4.26 -13.74
C ALA A 111 -0.47 5.39 -14.18
N TRP A 112 -0.26 6.62 -13.76
CA TRP A 112 -1.19 7.72 -14.01
C TRP A 112 -0.61 8.79 -14.93
N PRO A 113 -1.43 9.30 -15.87
CA PRO A 113 -2.89 9.14 -15.98
C PRO A 113 -3.37 7.90 -16.76
N ASP A 114 -2.50 7.07 -17.32
CA ASP A 114 -2.89 5.90 -18.14
C ASP A 114 -2.36 4.59 -17.53
N PRO A 115 -3.21 3.79 -16.84
CA PRO A 115 -2.82 2.51 -16.26
C PRO A 115 -2.73 1.37 -17.28
N SER A 116 -3.23 1.53 -18.51
CA SER A 116 -3.35 0.45 -19.50
C SER A 116 -2.08 -0.36 -19.72
N PRO A 117 -0.86 0.23 -19.80
CA PRO A 117 0.37 -0.53 -20.00
C PRO A 117 0.72 -1.46 -18.84
N TRP A 118 0.12 -1.26 -17.67
CA TRP A 118 0.38 -2.03 -16.45
C TRP A 118 -0.54 -3.23 -16.30
N LEU A 119 -1.73 -3.19 -16.91
CA LEU A 119 -2.78 -4.22 -16.74
C LEU A 119 -2.31 -5.63 -17.16
N GLU A 120 -1.31 -5.73 -18.04
CA GLU A 120 -0.72 -7.02 -18.44
C GLU A 120 -0.01 -7.77 -17.29
N LEU A 121 0.28 -7.11 -16.16
CA LEU A 121 0.79 -7.78 -14.96
C LEU A 121 -0.28 -8.60 -14.23
N GLY A 122 -1.56 -8.47 -14.60
CA GLY A 122 -2.67 -9.25 -14.09
C GLY A 122 -2.77 -9.21 -12.57
N GLU A 123 -2.91 -10.38 -11.94
CA GLU A 123 -3.07 -10.54 -10.50
C GLU A 123 -1.88 -10.02 -9.66
N ALA A 124 -0.71 -9.86 -10.28
CA ALA A 124 0.46 -9.31 -9.60
C ALA A 124 0.43 -7.78 -9.49
N LEU A 125 -0.50 -7.11 -10.19
CA LEU A 125 -0.63 -5.65 -10.16
C LEU A 125 -1.57 -5.19 -9.06
N ILE A 126 -1.19 -4.13 -8.37
CA ILE A 126 -2.06 -3.26 -7.57
C ILE A 126 -1.84 -1.83 -8.04
N LEU A 127 -2.87 -1.15 -8.49
CA LEU A 127 -2.82 0.28 -8.84
C LEU A 127 -3.05 1.12 -7.57
N ALA A 128 -2.12 2.00 -7.21
CA ALA A 128 -2.31 2.91 -6.08
C ALA A 128 -3.19 4.10 -6.48
N LEU A 129 -4.25 4.31 -5.72
CA LEU A 129 -5.16 5.44 -5.76
C LEU A 129 -4.99 6.25 -4.47
N ASP A 130 -3.96 7.08 -4.44
CA ASP A 130 -3.67 7.95 -3.31
C ASP A 130 -4.48 9.23 -3.44
N VAL A 131 -5.47 9.44 -2.57
CA VAL A 131 -6.51 10.46 -2.75
C VAL A 131 -6.43 11.54 -1.67
N ARG A 132 -6.47 12.79 -2.11
CA ARG A 132 -6.66 13.99 -1.29
C ARG A 132 -7.63 14.94 -2.00
N ASP A 133 -8.66 15.40 -1.29
CA ASP A 133 -9.69 16.32 -1.79
C ASP A 133 -10.37 15.84 -3.10
N GLY A 134 -10.59 14.51 -3.24
CA GLY A 134 -11.20 13.91 -4.43
C GLY A 134 -10.30 13.78 -5.66
N GLU A 135 -9.03 14.20 -5.55
CA GLU A 135 -8.03 14.15 -6.62
C GLU A 135 -6.94 13.12 -6.32
N LEU A 136 -6.45 12.44 -7.37
CA LEU A 136 -5.29 11.58 -7.25
C LEU A 136 -4.02 12.40 -7.05
N ARG A 137 -3.18 11.92 -6.14
CA ARG A 137 -1.85 12.46 -5.88
C ARG A 137 -0.78 11.48 -6.34
N THR A 138 0.34 12.03 -6.80
CA THR A 138 1.52 11.32 -7.30
C THR A 138 2.80 11.90 -6.70
N ALA A 139 3.96 11.36 -7.07
CA ALA A 139 5.27 11.81 -6.62
C ALA A 139 5.38 11.93 -5.09
N GLY A 140 5.01 10.85 -4.37
CA GLY A 140 5.00 10.86 -2.91
C GLY A 140 3.98 11.86 -2.33
N TRP A 141 2.83 12.01 -3.01
CA TRP A 141 1.70 12.86 -2.64
C TRP A 141 1.94 14.37 -2.78
N THR A 142 3.04 14.78 -3.43
CA THR A 142 3.41 16.19 -3.61
C THR A 142 2.83 16.81 -4.86
N ALA A 143 2.46 16.02 -5.87
CA ALA A 143 1.91 16.48 -7.14
C ALA A 143 0.51 15.91 -7.40
N GLY A 144 -0.32 16.62 -8.14
CA GLY A 144 -1.56 16.09 -8.70
C GLY A 144 -1.29 15.18 -9.88
N ALA A 145 -2.10 14.15 -10.06
CA ALA A 145 -2.04 13.26 -11.23
C ALA A 145 -2.73 13.86 -12.46
N GLY A 146 -3.48 14.94 -12.31
CA GLY A 146 -4.37 15.48 -13.35
C GLY A 146 -5.56 14.57 -13.65
N VAL A 147 -5.94 13.72 -12.68
CA VAL A 147 -7.01 12.74 -12.76
C VAL A 147 -7.79 12.78 -11.46
N SER A 148 -9.10 12.92 -11.55
CA SER A 148 -9.99 12.78 -10.39
C SER A 148 -10.07 11.32 -9.93
N PHE A 149 -10.52 11.11 -8.69
CA PHE A 149 -10.70 9.76 -8.17
C PHE A 149 -11.71 8.94 -9.00
N ALA A 150 -12.81 9.56 -9.42
CA ALA A 150 -13.82 8.90 -10.26
C ALA A 150 -13.26 8.48 -11.63
N GLU A 151 -12.45 9.34 -12.27
CA GLU A 151 -11.79 8.98 -13.53
C GLU A 151 -10.78 7.87 -13.35
N ALA A 152 -10.04 7.86 -12.22
CA ALA A 152 -9.08 6.81 -11.91
C ALA A 152 -9.77 5.45 -11.70
N ILE A 153 -10.89 5.41 -10.98
CA ILE A 153 -11.73 4.22 -10.85
C ILE A 153 -12.14 3.69 -12.22
N ALA A 154 -12.65 4.56 -13.09
CA ALA A 154 -13.09 4.16 -14.44
C ALA A 154 -11.92 3.61 -15.29
N ARG A 155 -10.71 4.17 -15.15
CA ARG A 155 -9.51 3.72 -15.90
C ARG A 155 -8.89 2.45 -15.32
N ALA A 156 -9.13 2.15 -14.04
CA ALA A 156 -8.63 0.96 -13.36
C ALA A 156 -9.51 -0.27 -13.54
N GLU A 157 -10.45 -0.25 -14.47
CA GLU A 157 -11.42 -1.33 -14.73
C GLU A 157 -10.77 -2.72 -14.70
N GLY A 158 -11.31 -3.61 -13.85
CA GLY A 158 -10.84 -4.99 -13.69
C GLY A 158 -9.54 -5.17 -12.92
N ALA A 159 -8.89 -4.09 -12.48
CA ALA A 159 -7.66 -4.19 -11.69
C ALA A 159 -7.93 -4.28 -10.17
N ARG A 160 -6.93 -4.77 -9.44
CA ARG A 160 -6.86 -4.59 -7.99
C ARG A 160 -6.31 -3.20 -7.70
N VAL A 161 -6.92 -2.50 -6.75
CA VAL A 161 -6.52 -1.13 -6.38
C VAL A 161 -6.20 -1.01 -4.89
N LEU A 162 -5.24 -0.16 -4.55
CA LEU A 162 -4.99 0.31 -3.20
C LEU A 162 -5.50 1.73 -3.07
N VAL A 163 -6.59 1.93 -2.34
CA VAL A 163 -7.16 3.25 -2.06
C VAL A 163 -6.58 3.78 -0.75
N THR A 164 -5.80 4.87 -0.83
CA THR A 164 -5.22 5.53 0.34
C THR A 164 -5.88 6.88 0.58
N ALA A 165 -6.56 7.04 1.71
CA ALA A 165 -7.03 8.34 2.19
C ALA A 165 -5.86 9.09 2.83
N ILE A 166 -5.17 9.96 2.08
CA ILE A 166 -3.92 10.62 2.48
C ILE A 166 -4.10 11.41 3.78
N ASP A 167 -5.19 12.15 3.93
CA ASP A 167 -5.44 12.99 5.11
C ASP A 167 -5.72 12.19 6.38
N ARG A 168 -6.01 10.89 6.23
CA ARG A 168 -6.17 9.94 7.33
C ARG A 168 -4.89 9.19 7.65
N ASP A 169 -3.95 9.11 6.69
CA ASP A 169 -2.77 8.26 6.86
C ASP A 169 -1.90 8.67 8.05
N GLY A 170 -1.49 7.66 8.82
CA GLY A 170 -0.70 7.86 10.04
C GLY A 170 -1.43 8.57 11.18
N THR A 171 -2.72 8.93 11.08
CA THR A 171 -3.45 9.73 12.07
C THR A 171 -4.16 8.92 13.15
N LEU A 172 -4.52 7.65 12.89
CA LEU A 172 -5.38 6.83 13.75
C LEU A 172 -6.77 7.46 14.01
N LYS A 173 -7.33 8.16 13.02
CA LYS A 173 -8.66 8.79 13.11
C LYS A 173 -9.78 7.93 12.52
N GLY A 174 -9.48 6.72 12.08
CA GLY A 174 -10.36 5.84 11.33
C GLY A 174 -10.18 5.99 9.82
N PRO A 175 -10.48 4.93 9.02
CA PRO A 175 -10.39 4.95 7.56
C PRO A 175 -11.44 5.86 6.93
N ASP A 176 -11.25 6.20 5.67
CA ASP A 176 -12.32 6.77 4.85
C ASP A 176 -13.11 5.64 4.17
N VAL A 177 -14.08 5.11 4.89
CA VAL A 177 -14.92 3.99 4.42
C VAL A 177 -15.69 4.38 3.15
N ARG A 178 -16.14 5.64 3.04
CA ARG A 178 -16.88 6.11 1.86
C ARG A 178 -16.02 6.08 0.60
N LEU A 179 -14.78 6.53 0.70
CA LEU A 179 -13.83 6.53 -0.41
C LEU A 179 -13.55 5.09 -0.91
N ALA A 180 -13.34 4.16 0.03
CA ALA A 180 -13.12 2.75 -0.31
C ALA A 180 -14.38 2.09 -0.91
N ALA A 181 -15.58 2.40 -0.36
CA ALA A 181 -16.85 1.91 -0.86
C ALA A 181 -17.15 2.36 -2.30
N GLU A 182 -16.77 3.58 -2.66
CA GLU A 182 -16.96 4.11 -4.02
C GLU A 182 -16.20 3.27 -5.05
N ALA A 183 -14.96 2.92 -4.77
CA ALA A 183 -14.16 2.04 -5.65
C ALA A 183 -14.72 0.60 -5.68
N ALA A 184 -15.14 0.06 -4.53
CA ALA A 184 -15.71 -1.28 -4.45
C ALA A 184 -17.05 -1.38 -5.20
N ALA A 185 -17.91 -0.36 -5.10
CA ALA A 185 -19.18 -0.29 -5.81
C ALA A 185 -19.01 -0.23 -7.34
N ALA A 186 -17.86 0.22 -7.83
CA ALA A 186 -17.49 0.18 -9.24
C ALA A 186 -16.97 -1.20 -9.71
N GLY A 187 -16.96 -2.20 -8.83
CA GLY A 187 -16.53 -3.57 -9.15
C GLY A 187 -15.03 -3.82 -9.08
N LEU A 188 -14.25 -2.92 -8.47
CA LEU A 188 -12.81 -3.11 -8.28
C LEU A 188 -12.52 -3.99 -7.07
N SER A 189 -11.42 -4.77 -7.11
CA SER A 189 -10.86 -5.44 -5.95
C SER A 189 -10.08 -4.42 -5.12
N VAL A 190 -10.65 -3.98 -3.98
CA VAL A 190 -10.13 -2.84 -3.20
C VAL A 190 -9.34 -3.28 -1.98
N LEU A 191 -8.10 -2.79 -1.87
CA LEU A 191 -7.36 -2.70 -0.63
C LEU A 191 -7.51 -1.27 -0.09
N ALA A 192 -7.74 -1.09 1.21
CA ALA A 192 -7.88 0.23 1.81
C ALA A 192 -6.75 0.53 2.80
N ALA A 193 -6.24 1.77 2.76
CA ALA A 193 -5.21 2.27 3.67
C ALA A 193 -5.55 3.68 4.20
N GLY A 194 -4.86 4.06 5.28
CA GLY A 194 -4.99 5.38 5.89
C GLY A 194 -5.96 5.42 7.06
N GLY A 195 -5.44 5.74 8.24
CA GLY A 195 -6.23 6.03 9.44
C GLY A 195 -6.70 4.86 10.28
N ILE A 196 -6.61 3.62 9.82
CA ILE A 196 -7.10 2.42 10.50
C ILE A 196 -6.48 2.29 11.90
N ARG A 197 -7.30 2.10 12.94
CA ARG A 197 -6.91 2.16 14.36
C ARG A 197 -7.26 0.89 15.15
N SER A 198 -8.27 0.13 14.67
CA SER A 198 -8.84 -1.00 15.41
C SER A 198 -9.45 -2.05 14.48
N PRO A 199 -9.68 -3.29 14.96
CA PRO A 199 -10.43 -4.31 14.22
C PRO A 199 -11.84 -3.85 13.79
N ALA A 200 -12.53 -3.02 14.59
CA ALA A 200 -13.84 -2.48 14.21
C ALA A 200 -13.77 -1.64 12.92
N ASP A 201 -12.70 -0.86 12.73
CA ASP A 201 -12.50 -0.13 11.47
C ASP A 201 -12.34 -1.09 10.27
N VAL A 202 -11.78 -2.28 10.49
CA VAL A 202 -11.65 -3.33 9.44
C VAL A 202 -13.01 -3.98 9.15
N GLU A 203 -13.85 -4.17 10.16
CA GLU A 203 -15.22 -4.65 10.00
C GLU A 203 -16.07 -3.65 9.18
N ASP A 204 -15.92 -2.34 9.44
CA ASP A 204 -16.57 -1.29 8.65
C ASP A 204 -16.13 -1.32 7.17
N LEU A 205 -14.83 -1.51 6.90
CA LEU A 205 -14.29 -1.67 5.55
C LEU A 205 -14.80 -2.94 4.87
N ALA A 206 -14.89 -4.05 5.60
CA ALA A 206 -15.45 -5.29 5.09
C ALA A 206 -16.93 -5.14 4.67
N ALA A 207 -17.73 -4.46 5.51
CA ALA A 207 -19.13 -4.15 5.20
C ALA A 207 -19.27 -3.24 3.95
N ALA A 208 -18.24 -2.46 3.63
CA ALA A 208 -18.16 -1.63 2.43
C ALA A 208 -17.68 -2.36 1.16
N GLY A 209 -17.43 -3.67 1.24
CA GLY A 209 -16.99 -4.48 0.09
C GLY A 209 -15.48 -4.44 -0.20
N VAL A 210 -14.67 -4.02 0.77
CA VAL A 210 -13.21 -4.00 0.66
C VAL A 210 -12.63 -5.43 0.80
N GLU A 211 -11.62 -5.77 0.00
CA GLU A 211 -10.96 -7.09 0.01
C GLU A 211 -9.94 -7.21 1.17
N ALA A 212 -9.18 -6.14 1.43
CA ALA A 212 -8.14 -6.15 2.45
C ALA A 212 -7.90 -4.75 3.05
N ALA A 213 -7.38 -4.72 4.27
CA ALA A 213 -7.02 -3.51 5.00
C ALA A 213 -5.50 -3.45 5.23
N ILE A 214 -4.82 -2.41 4.72
CA ILE A 214 -3.40 -2.17 4.99
C ILE A 214 -3.27 -1.34 6.26
N VAL A 215 -2.65 -1.93 7.27
CA VAL A 215 -2.54 -1.33 8.61
C VAL A 215 -1.08 -1.04 8.94
N GLY A 216 -0.77 0.23 9.10
CA GLY A 216 0.57 0.70 9.45
C GLY A 216 0.69 0.98 10.95
N ARG A 217 0.40 2.21 11.34
CA ARG A 217 0.69 2.77 12.67
C ARG A 217 0.11 1.97 13.84
N ALA A 218 -1.03 1.34 13.68
CA ALA A 218 -1.68 0.59 14.76
C ALA A 218 -0.88 -0.64 15.23
N PHE A 219 -0.05 -1.24 14.37
CA PHE A 219 0.85 -2.36 14.73
C PHE A 219 2.15 -1.92 15.41
N PHE A 220 2.46 -0.64 15.45
CA PHE A 220 3.71 -0.09 15.99
C PHE A 220 3.48 0.77 17.24
N ARG A 221 2.46 0.46 18.02
CA ARG A 221 2.20 1.10 19.32
C ARG A 221 3.19 0.67 20.39
#